data_7f9b8f266e8b69c4d19a74260b72b2e0
#
_entry.id   7f9b8f266e8b69c4d19a74260b72b2e0
#
_cell.length_a   1.000
_cell.length_b   1.000
_cell.length_c   1.000
_cell.angle_alpha   90.00
_cell.angle_beta   90.00
_cell.angle_gamma   90.00
#
_symmetry.space_group_name_H-M   'P 1'
#
loop_
_entity.id
_entity.type
_entity.pdbx_description
1 polymer ?
#
loop_
_entity_poly.entity_id
_entity_poly.type
_entity_poly.pdbx_seq_one_letter_code
_entity_poly.pdbx_strand_id
1 'polypeptide(L)'
;MTATDDKTIVKEYFNTTGFDRWRRIYGISNDVNKVQLDIRNGHQQTVDTVIGWLQADGNLSEISICDAGCGVGSLSIPLAQAGARVYASDLSEMMVAEAKEKARSELGDLVNNLTLTVQDLETLSDRYHTVICLDVLIHYPQEQVEQMISHLCSLAQTRLILSFAPKTFALSLLKKVGSFFPGASKATRAYLHPASEVIKILEKNGFSVQRQAMTKTRFYFSRLIEATRK
;
A
#
# COMPACT_ATOMS: atom_id res chain seq x y z
N MET A 1 5.24 -23.15 7.77
CA MET A 1 5.04 -22.40 6.50
C MET A 1 6.19 -21.44 6.38
N THR A 2 6.93 -21.51 5.30
CA THR A 2 8.09 -20.63 5.04
C THR A 2 7.62 -19.30 4.47
N ALA A 3 8.47 -18.26 4.50
CA ALA A 3 8.19 -16.92 3.92
C ALA A 3 7.80 -16.99 2.43
N THR A 4 8.38 -17.95 1.72
CA THR A 4 8.08 -18.22 0.30
C THR A 4 6.64 -18.68 0.11
N ASP A 5 6.07 -19.44 1.07
CA ASP A 5 4.69 -19.92 1.00
C ASP A 5 3.68 -18.78 1.12
N ASP A 6 3.86 -17.84 2.07
CA ASP A 6 2.92 -16.73 2.28
C ASP A 6 2.87 -15.79 1.07
N LYS A 7 4.02 -15.51 0.45
CA LYS A 7 4.12 -14.66 -0.74
C LYS A 7 3.50 -15.29 -1.98
N THR A 8 3.72 -16.58 -2.18
CA THR A 8 3.10 -17.34 -3.27
C THR A 8 1.57 -17.35 -3.11
N ILE A 9 1.08 -17.57 -1.90
CA ILE A 9 -0.36 -17.54 -1.58
C ILE A 9 -0.94 -16.14 -1.87
N VAL A 10 -0.24 -15.06 -1.49
CA VAL A 10 -0.67 -13.68 -1.77
C VAL A 10 -0.72 -13.43 -3.28
N LYS A 11 0.31 -13.81 -4.04
CA LYS A 11 0.36 -13.69 -5.49
C LYS A 11 -0.79 -14.44 -6.17
N GLU A 12 -0.98 -15.70 -5.83
CA GLU A 12 -2.06 -16.53 -6.38
C GLU A 12 -3.43 -15.95 -6.04
N TYR A 13 -3.63 -15.50 -4.80
CA TYR A 13 -4.88 -14.88 -4.38
C TYR A 13 -5.21 -13.65 -5.23
N PHE A 14 -4.28 -12.70 -5.40
CA PHE A 14 -4.51 -11.48 -6.19
C PHE A 14 -4.56 -11.72 -7.70
N ASN A 15 -4.06 -12.84 -8.20
CA ASN A 15 -4.20 -13.24 -9.60
C ASN A 15 -5.44 -14.10 -9.88
N THR A 16 -6.21 -14.50 -8.87
CA THR A 16 -7.34 -15.41 -9.02
C THR A 16 -8.58 -14.91 -8.25
N THR A 17 -8.94 -15.61 -7.19
CA THR A 17 -10.19 -15.37 -6.42
C THR A 17 -10.25 -14.00 -5.74
N GLY A 18 -9.11 -13.42 -5.40
CA GLY A 18 -9.01 -12.09 -4.79
C GLY A 18 -9.16 -10.96 -5.80
N PHE A 19 -8.74 -11.17 -7.05
CA PHE A 19 -8.72 -10.13 -8.06
C PHE A 19 -10.09 -9.45 -8.24
N ASP A 20 -11.14 -10.20 -8.53
CA ASP A 20 -12.48 -9.63 -8.75
C ASP A 20 -13.02 -8.91 -7.53
N ARG A 21 -12.71 -9.42 -6.33
CA ARG A 21 -13.08 -8.78 -5.08
C ARG A 21 -12.39 -7.44 -4.90
N TRP A 22 -11.07 -7.39 -5.07
CA TRP A 22 -10.28 -6.19 -4.84
C TRP A 22 -10.43 -5.18 -5.97
N ARG A 23 -10.60 -5.63 -7.23
CA ARG A 23 -10.99 -4.78 -8.34
C ARG A 23 -12.32 -4.06 -8.07
N ARG A 24 -13.32 -4.76 -7.51
CA ARG A 24 -14.58 -4.12 -7.07
C ARG A 24 -14.38 -3.16 -5.91
N ILE A 25 -13.55 -3.51 -4.91
CA ILE A 25 -13.26 -2.64 -3.77
C ILE A 25 -12.54 -1.37 -4.22
N TYR A 26 -11.51 -1.46 -5.03
CA TYR A 26 -10.71 -0.31 -5.48
C TYR A 26 -11.23 0.36 -6.75
N GLY A 27 -12.22 -0.20 -7.41
CA GLY A 27 -12.85 0.36 -8.60
C GLY A 27 -14.05 1.26 -8.27
N ILE A 28 -14.63 1.84 -9.32
CA ILE A 28 -15.81 2.72 -9.25
C ILE A 28 -17.14 1.97 -9.30
N SER A 29 -17.13 0.63 -9.42
CA SER A 29 -18.33 -0.20 -9.49
C SER A 29 -19.25 0.04 -8.31
N ASN A 30 -20.56 0.18 -8.56
CA ASN A 30 -21.59 0.24 -7.52
C ASN A 30 -21.99 -1.15 -6.98
N ASP A 31 -21.51 -2.23 -7.60
CA ASP A 31 -21.75 -3.60 -7.16
C ASP A 31 -20.79 -4.01 -6.03
N VAL A 32 -20.94 -3.35 -4.90
CA VAL A 32 -20.18 -3.62 -3.67
C VAL A 32 -21.12 -3.75 -2.47
N ASN A 33 -20.85 -4.70 -1.61
CA ASN A 33 -21.56 -4.81 -0.35
C ASN A 33 -21.09 -3.75 0.67
N LYS A 34 -21.84 -3.59 1.77
CA LYS A 34 -21.55 -2.58 2.82
C LYS A 34 -20.12 -2.68 3.40
N VAL A 35 -19.58 -3.91 3.54
CA VAL A 35 -18.22 -4.12 4.06
C VAL A 35 -17.18 -3.67 3.03
N GLN A 36 -17.37 -4.05 1.77
CA GLN A 36 -16.49 -3.65 0.67
C GLN A 36 -16.48 -2.14 0.47
N LEU A 37 -17.66 -1.49 0.55
CA LEU A 37 -17.78 -0.04 0.47
C LEU A 37 -17.06 0.67 1.62
N ASP A 38 -17.17 0.14 2.83
CA ASP A 38 -16.48 0.69 4.00
C ASP A 38 -14.95 0.58 3.87
N ILE A 39 -14.44 -0.56 3.37
CA ILE A 39 -13.02 -0.74 3.08
C ILE A 39 -12.56 0.22 1.98
N ARG A 40 -13.33 0.38 0.89
CA ARG A 40 -13.05 1.35 -0.19
C ARG A 40 -12.91 2.77 0.37
N ASN A 41 -13.89 3.20 1.16
CA ASN A 41 -13.90 4.55 1.74
C ASN A 41 -12.71 4.76 2.68
N GLY A 42 -12.36 3.76 3.48
CA GLY A 42 -11.19 3.83 4.35
C GLY A 42 -9.88 3.89 3.57
N HIS A 43 -9.72 3.06 2.55
CA HIS A 43 -8.55 3.10 1.67
C HIS A 43 -8.43 4.46 0.96
N GLN A 44 -9.55 4.98 0.40
CA GLN A 44 -9.56 6.27 -0.27
C GLN A 44 -9.16 7.41 0.67
N GLN A 45 -9.64 7.43 1.92
CA GLN A 45 -9.20 8.41 2.93
C GLN A 45 -7.70 8.34 3.19
N THR A 46 -7.11 7.14 3.18
CA THR A 46 -5.66 6.97 3.34
C THR A 46 -4.91 7.52 2.12
N VAL A 47 -5.37 7.23 0.91
CA VAL A 47 -4.82 7.78 -0.34
C VAL A 47 -4.91 9.30 -0.36
N ASP A 48 -6.08 9.86 -0.06
CA ASP A 48 -6.32 11.33 -0.02
C ASP A 48 -5.39 12.01 0.99
N THR A 49 -5.15 11.39 2.14
CA THR A 49 -4.22 11.89 3.15
C THR A 49 -2.79 11.96 2.59
N VAL A 50 -2.33 10.91 1.91
CA VAL A 50 -1.00 10.87 1.29
C VAL A 50 -0.85 11.96 0.22
N ILE A 51 -1.83 12.06 -0.69
CA ILE A 51 -1.84 13.08 -1.74
C ILE A 51 -1.82 14.48 -1.12
N GLY A 52 -2.66 14.74 -0.11
CA GLY A 52 -2.71 16.02 0.60
C GLY A 52 -1.38 16.37 1.28
N TRP A 53 -0.68 15.40 1.88
CA TRP A 53 0.65 15.65 2.45
C TRP A 53 1.67 16.03 1.39
N LEU A 54 1.69 15.31 0.28
CA LEU A 54 2.65 15.55 -0.81
C LEU A 54 2.39 16.91 -1.48
N GLN A 55 1.14 17.26 -1.74
CA GLN A 55 0.77 18.54 -2.36
C GLN A 55 1.05 19.74 -1.45
N ALA A 56 0.86 19.57 -0.13
CA ALA A 56 1.18 20.63 0.84
C ALA A 56 2.69 20.95 0.91
N ASP A 57 3.56 19.99 0.54
CA ASP A 57 5.01 20.16 0.62
C ASP A 57 5.62 20.77 -0.66
N GLY A 58 4.87 20.88 -1.75
CA GLY A 58 5.36 21.55 -2.96
C GLY A 58 4.90 20.93 -4.28
N ASN A 59 5.64 21.24 -5.33
CA ASN A 59 5.34 20.81 -6.68
C ASN A 59 5.74 19.33 -6.90
N LEU A 60 4.78 18.50 -7.27
CA LEU A 60 5.01 17.08 -7.50
C LEU A 60 5.76 16.78 -8.81
N SER A 61 5.78 17.68 -9.78
CA SER A 61 6.45 17.48 -11.07
C SER A 61 7.98 17.36 -10.97
N GLU A 62 8.56 17.78 -9.85
CA GLU A 62 10.00 17.74 -9.61
C GLU A 62 10.48 16.47 -8.92
N ILE A 63 9.56 15.60 -8.49
CA ILE A 63 9.91 14.41 -7.71
C ILE A 63 9.62 13.10 -8.45
N SER A 64 10.46 12.11 -8.18
CA SER A 64 10.20 10.71 -8.54
C SER A 64 9.57 9.97 -7.36
N ILE A 65 8.50 9.25 -7.63
CA ILE A 65 7.76 8.48 -6.62
C ILE A 65 7.76 7.01 -7.00
N CYS A 66 8.14 6.15 -6.07
CA CYS A 66 7.91 4.72 -6.16
C CYS A 66 6.65 4.36 -5.37
N ASP A 67 5.66 3.75 -6.03
CA ASP A 67 4.47 3.16 -5.40
C ASP A 67 4.65 1.64 -5.35
N ALA A 68 5.12 1.14 -4.22
CA ALA A 68 5.48 -0.27 -4.02
C ALA A 68 4.27 -1.06 -3.51
N GLY A 69 3.68 -1.88 -4.39
CA GLY A 69 2.41 -2.57 -4.17
C GLY A 69 1.22 -1.71 -4.59
N CYS A 70 1.26 -1.20 -5.84
CA CYS A 70 0.32 -0.20 -6.35
C CYS A 70 -1.11 -0.72 -6.58
N GLY A 71 -1.32 -2.05 -6.59
CA GLY A 71 -2.59 -2.66 -6.90
C GLY A 71 -3.14 -2.18 -8.24
N VAL A 72 -4.37 -1.67 -8.24
CA VAL A 72 -5.05 -1.12 -9.43
C VAL A 72 -4.75 0.36 -9.71
N GLY A 73 -3.71 0.91 -9.08
CA GLY A 73 -3.24 2.28 -9.33
C GLY A 73 -4.00 3.38 -8.61
N SER A 74 -4.71 3.06 -7.53
CA SER A 74 -5.53 4.03 -6.78
C SER A 74 -4.76 5.24 -6.26
N LEU A 75 -3.46 5.09 -5.96
CA LEU A 75 -2.56 6.17 -5.59
C LEU A 75 -1.74 6.66 -6.79
N SER A 76 -1.19 5.73 -7.57
CA SER A 76 -0.27 6.04 -8.68
C SER A 76 -0.89 6.97 -9.73
N ILE A 77 -2.15 6.72 -10.12
CA ILE A 77 -2.82 7.50 -11.16
C ILE A 77 -3.05 8.95 -10.72
N PRO A 78 -3.64 9.26 -9.56
CA PRO A 78 -3.77 10.64 -9.09
C PRO A 78 -2.44 11.37 -8.90
N LEU A 79 -1.37 10.68 -8.49
CA LEU A 79 -0.04 11.29 -8.39
C LEU A 79 0.53 11.65 -9.76
N ALA A 80 0.34 10.80 -10.77
CA ALA A 80 0.75 11.09 -12.15
C ALA A 80 -0.08 12.24 -12.74
N GLN A 81 -1.39 12.31 -12.45
CA GLN A 81 -2.25 13.46 -12.81
C GLN A 81 -1.76 14.77 -12.19
N ALA A 82 -1.25 14.72 -10.96
CA ALA A 82 -0.66 15.86 -10.27
C ALA A 82 0.76 16.22 -10.78
N GLY A 83 1.26 15.52 -11.81
CA GLY A 83 2.52 15.81 -12.48
C GLY A 83 3.73 15.03 -11.96
N ALA A 84 3.61 14.22 -10.91
CA ALA A 84 4.73 13.40 -10.41
C ALA A 84 5.18 12.35 -11.43
N ARG A 85 6.48 12.05 -11.45
CA ARG A 85 7.01 10.87 -12.16
C ARG A 85 6.86 9.65 -11.28
N VAL A 86 5.90 8.78 -11.60
CA VAL A 86 5.52 7.65 -10.77
C VAL A 86 6.01 6.33 -11.38
N TYR A 87 6.71 5.55 -10.57
CA TYR A 87 7.15 4.19 -10.85
C TYR A 87 6.37 3.25 -9.92
N ALA A 88 5.42 2.55 -10.48
CA ALA A 88 4.48 1.73 -9.71
C ALA A 88 4.69 0.25 -10.01
N SER A 89 4.74 -0.56 -8.99
CA SER A 89 4.92 -2.01 -9.12
C SER A 89 3.94 -2.79 -8.26
N ASP A 90 3.51 -3.93 -8.76
CA ASP A 90 2.74 -4.91 -8.00
C ASP A 90 3.16 -6.33 -8.40
N LEU A 91 3.00 -7.27 -7.48
CA LEU A 91 3.31 -8.69 -7.69
C LEU A 91 2.28 -9.37 -8.60
N SER A 92 1.05 -8.83 -8.65
CA SER A 92 -0.08 -9.36 -9.41
C SER A 92 -0.13 -8.79 -10.83
N GLU A 93 -0.02 -9.67 -11.81
CA GLU A 93 -0.18 -9.33 -13.24
C GLU A 93 -1.56 -8.76 -13.52
N MET A 94 -2.60 -9.30 -12.88
CA MET A 94 -3.99 -8.86 -13.07
C MET A 94 -4.21 -7.45 -12.52
N MET A 95 -3.63 -7.12 -11.35
CA MET A 95 -3.71 -5.78 -10.77
C MET A 95 -3.01 -4.74 -11.65
N VAL A 96 -1.81 -5.06 -12.13
CA VAL A 96 -1.05 -4.17 -13.02
C VAL A 96 -1.76 -3.98 -14.36
N ALA A 97 -2.39 -5.03 -14.91
CA ALA A 97 -3.17 -4.91 -16.14
C ALA A 97 -4.37 -3.96 -15.95
N GLU A 98 -5.12 -4.10 -14.86
CA GLU A 98 -6.23 -3.19 -14.52
C GLU A 98 -5.74 -1.75 -14.31
N ALA A 99 -4.60 -1.57 -13.61
CA ALA A 99 -4.00 -0.24 -13.42
C ALA A 99 -3.61 0.41 -14.77
N LYS A 100 -3.07 -0.37 -15.72
CA LYS A 100 -2.71 0.13 -17.04
C LYS A 100 -3.94 0.58 -17.84
N GLU A 101 -5.05 -0.18 -17.79
CA GLU A 101 -6.29 0.20 -18.46
C GLU A 101 -6.89 1.49 -17.89
N LYS A 102 -6.92 1.61 -16.55
CA LYS A 102 -7.34 2.86 -15.89
C LYS A 102 -6.46 4.04 -16.25
N ALA A 103 -5.14 3.86 -16.19
CA ALA A 103 -4.18 4.91 -16.52
C ALA A 103 -4.38 5.44 -17.94
N ARG A 104 -4.59 4.56 -18.94
CA ARG A 104 -4.87 4.95 -20.32
C ARG A 104 -6.16 5.76 -20.45
N SER A 105 -7.21 5.40 -19.70
CA SER A 105 -8.50 6.08 -19.77
C SER A 105 -8.51 7.42 -19.03
N GLU A 106 -7.71 7.57 -17.96
CA GLU A 106 -7.79 8.71 -17.05
C GLU A 106 -6.68 9.75 -17.25
N LEU A 107 -5.49 9.36 -17.72
CA LEU A 107 -4.32 10.23 -17.79
C LEU A 107 -4.14 10.96 -19.12
N GLY A 108 -4.69 10.45 -20.25
CA GLY A 108 -4.43 11.04 -21.57
C GLY A 108 -2.93 11.18 -21.84
N ASP A 109 -2.47 12.39 -22.16
CA ASP A 109 -1.06 12.69 -22.44
C ASP A 109 -0.15 12.52 -21.18
N LEU A 110 -0.71 12.58 -19.99
CA LEU A 110 0.02 12.41 -18.73
C LEU A 110 0.37 10.93 -18.44
N VAL A 111 -0.08 9.99 -19.29
CA VAL A 111 0.26 8.56 -19.13
C VAL A 111 1.78 8.32 -19.12
N ASN A 112 2.56 9.19 -19.74
CA ASN A 112 4.03 9.14 -19.75
C ASN A 112 4.66 9.43 -18.36
N ASN A 113 3.90 10.01 -17.44
CA ASN A 113 4.33 10.24 -16.07
C ASN A 113 4.23 8.97 -15.20
N LEU A 114 3.61 7.89 -15.71
CA LEU A 114 3.37 6.66 -14.96
C LEU A 114 3.98 5.43 -15.65
N THR A 115 4.92 4.79 -14.97
CA THR A 115 5.47 3.49 -15.35
C THR A 115 4.86 2.42 -14.46
N LEU A 116 4.20 1.43 -15.06
CA LEU A 116 3.55 0.30 -14.35
C LEU A 116 4.23 -1.02 -14.71
N THR A 117 4.78 -1.72 -13.70
CA THR A 117 5.52 -2.98 -13.88
C THR A 117 4.97 -4.10 -12.99
N VAL A 118 4.98 -5.32 -13.52
CA VAL A 118 4.78 -6.52 -12.70
C VAL A 118 6.13 -6.86 -12.08
N GLN A 119 6.28 -6.57 -10.82
CA GLN A 119 7.56 -6.77 -10.12
C GLN A 119 7.33 -6.96 -8.62
N ASP A 120 8.09 -7.87 -8.06
CA ASP A 120 8.17 -8.04 -6.62
C ASP A 120 8.89 -6.85 -5.98
N LEU A 121 8.25 -6.21 -5.02
CA LEU A 121 8.81 -5.04 -4.36
C LEU A 121 10.16 -5.34 -3.65
N GLU A 122 10.43 -6.60 -3.28
CA GLU A 122 11.72 -7.02 -2.71
C GLU A 122 12.87 -7.01 -3.72
N THR A 123 12.55 -6.96 -5.02
CA THR A 123 13.54 -6.93 -6.12
C THR A 123 13.73 -5.53 -6.72
N LEU A 124 13.03 -4.52 -6.21
CA LEU A 124 13.23 -3.14 -6.61
C LEU A 124 14.65 -2.70 -6.22
N SER A 125 15.35 -2.00 -7.11
CA SER A 125 16.75 -1.60 -6.89
C SER A 125 17.03 -0.13 -7.17
N ASP A 126 16.14 0.55 -7.91
CA ASP A 126 16.27 1.97 -8.21
C ASP A 126 16.02 2.83 -6.97
N ARG A 127 16.43 4.09 -7.04
CA ARG A 127 16.25 5.05 -5.96
C ARG A 127 15.33 6.19 -6.39
N TYR A 128 14.41 6.54 -5.50
CA TYR A 128 13.38 7.52 -5.75
C TYR A 128 13.38 8.60 -4.67
N HIS A 129 12.98 9.82 -5.04
CA HIS A 129 12.82 10.89 -4.04
C HIS A 129 11.89 10.44 -2.92
N THR A 130 10.74 9.87 -3.25
CA THR A 130 9.74 9.38 -2.30
C THR A 130 9.38 7.92 -2.62
N VAL A 131 9.37 7.06 -1.60
CA VAL A 131 8.83 5.69 -1.68
C VAL A 131 7.55 5.62 -0.86
N ILE A 132 6.51 5.02 -1.43
CA ILE A 132 5.22 4.85 -0.77
C ILE A 132 4.85 3.36 -0.83
N CYS A 133 4.34 2.83 0.29
CA CYS A 133 3.91 1.45 0.38
C CYS A 133 2.64 1.39 1.25
N LEU A 134 1.48 1.29 0.59
CA LEU A 134 0.17 1.31 1.25
C LEU A 134 -0.47 -0.08 1.25
N ASP A 135 -0.94 -0.50 2.43
CA ASP A 135 -1.71 -1.74 2.65
C ASP A 135 -1.02 -3.05 2.21
N VAL A 136 0.32 -3.01 2.06
CA VAL A 136 1.15 -4.17 1.70
C VAL A 136 1.71 -4.87 2.94
N LEU A 137 2.16 -4.12 3.95
CA LEU A 137 2.78 -4.68 5.15
C LEU A 137 1.86 -5.64 5.91
N ILE A 138 0.54 -5.53 5.72
CA ILE A 138 -0.44 -6.46 6.29
C ILE A 138 -0.26 -7.92 5.82
N HIS A 139 0.46 -8.14 4.73
CA HIS A 139 0.75 -9.46 4.18
C HIS A 139 2.07 -10.06 4.68
N TYR A 140 2.88 -9.28 5.39
CA TYR A 140 4.17 -9.70 5.91
C TYR A 140 4.10 -10.05 7.40
N PRO A 141 4.56 -11.25 7.81
CA PRO A 141 4.69 -11.59 9.22
C PRO A 141 5.72 -10.68 9.91
N GLN A 142 5.62 -10.54 11.24
CA GLN A 142 6.44 -9.60 12.02
C GLN A 142 7.95 -9.81 11.81
N GLU A 143 8.38 -11.05 11.59
CA GLU A 143 9.79 -11.43 11.40
C GLU A 143 10.37 -10.89 10.09
N GLN A 144 9.51 -10.56 9.10
CA GLN A 144 9.91 -10.07 7.78
C GLN A 144 9.77 -8.56 7.64
N VAL A 145 8.98 -7.92 8.51
CA VAL A 145 8.69 -6.49 8.41
C VAL A 145 9.94 -5.63 8.54
N GLU A 146 10.89 -6.01 9.41
CA GLU A 146 12.15 -5.26 9.55
C GLU A 146 12.95 -5.27 8.24
N GLN A 147 13.10 -6.43 7.61
CA GLN A 147 13.80 -6.56 6.33
C GLN A 147 13.10 -5.76 5.24
N MET A 148 11.77 -5.86 5.16
CA MET A 148 10.98 -5.15 4.16
C MET A 148 11.08 -3.63 4.32
N ILE A 149 10.88 -3.10 5.52
CA ILE A 149 10.99 -1.65 5.77
C ILE A 149 12.41 -1.17 5.52
N SER A 150 13.44 -1.94 5.91
CA SER A 150 14.84 -1.60 5.64
C SER A 150 15.13 -1.54 4.14
N HIS A 151 14.56 -2.47 3.36
CA HIS A 151 14.65 -2.46 1.91
C HIS A 151 13.99 -1.20 1.32
N LEU A 152 12.75 -0.89 1.70
CA LEU A 152 12.06 0.32 1.25
C LEU A 152 12.82 1.61 1.64
N CYS A 153 13.42 1.65 2.83
CA CYS A 153 14.32 2.74 3.23
C CYS A 153 15.52 2.89 2.29
N SER A 154 16.09 1.79 1.78
CA SER A 154 17.23 1.84 0.86
C SER A 154 16.88 2.46 -0.49
N LEU A 155 15.64 2.30 -0.94
CA LEU A 155 15.11 2.88 -2.19
C LEU A 155 14.77 4.37 -2.05
N ALA A 156 14.40 4.83 -0.84
CA ALA A 156 13.97 6.20 -0.59
C ALA A 156 15.17 7.14 -0.41
N GLN A 157 15.29 8.15 -1.26
CA GLN A 157 16.34 9.17 -1.14
C GLN A 157 16.01 10.18 -0.02
N THR A 158 14.76 10.64 0.04
CA THR A 158 14.34 11.69 0.96
C THR A 158 13.21 11.25 1.88
N ARG A 159 12.19 10.56 1.35
CA ARG A 159 10.92 10.31 2.05
C ARG A 159 10.44 8.89 1.87
N LEU A 160 9.92 8.32 2.96
CA LEU A 160 9.20 7.05 2.97
C LEU A 160 7.83 7.23 3.62
N ILE A 161 6.78 6.76 2.97
CA ILE A 161 5.40 6.75 3.50
C ILE A 161 4.93 5.30 3.55
N LEU A 162 4.51 4.85 4.72
CA LEU A 162 4.05 3.48 4.97
C LEU A 162 2.66 3.48 5.58
N SER A 163 1.81 2.55 5.14
CA SER A 163 0.61 2.19 5.87
C SER A 163 0.64 0.74 6.35
N PHE A 164 0.02 0.48 7.50
CA PHE A 164 -0.09 -0.85 8.08
C PHE A 164 -1.26 -0.94 9.07
N ALA A 165 -1.76 -2.15 9.28
CA ALA A 165 -2.76 -2.43 10.29
C ALA A 165 -2.10 -2.41 11.70
N PRO A 166 -2.47 -1.46 12.59
CA PRO A 166 -1.79 -1.33 13.87
C PRO A 166 -2.19 -2.46 14.84
N LYS A 167 -1.20 -3.00 15.57
CA LYS A 167 -1.45 -3.96 16.64
C LYS A 167 -1.94 -3.23 17.88
N THR A 168 -3.26 -3.14 18.04
CA THR A 168 -3.90 -2.63 19.26
C THR A 168 -4.61 -3.77 19.98
N PHE A 169 -4.86 -3.61 21.29
CA PHE A 169 -5.59 -4.61 22.08
C PHE A 169 -6.97 -4.92 21.46
N ALA A 170 -7.72 -3.89 21.07
CA ALA A 170 -9.04 -4.03 20.47
C ALA A 170 -9.01 -4.79 19.14
N LEU A 171 -8.08 -4.46 18.23
CA LEU A 171 -7.94 -5.14 16.93
C LEU A 171 -7.40 -6.56 17.08
N SER A 172 -6.52 -6.81 18.05
CA SER A 172 -6.03 -8.14 18.36
C SER A 172 -7.16 -9.05 18.89
N LEU A 173 -8.03 -8.50 19.73
CA LEU A 173 -9.21 -9.19 20.23
C LEU A 173 -10.23 -9.44 19.11
N LEU A 174 -10.51 -8.45 18.27
CA LEU A 174 -11.43 -8.57 17.14
C LEU A 174 -10.94 -9.63 16.14
N LYS A 175 -9.64 -9.66 15.84
CA LYS A 175 -9.02 -10.68 14.99
C LYS A 175 -9.18 -12.08 15.59
N LYS A 176 -8.98 -12.21 16.91
CA LYS A 176 -9.12 -13.49 17.63
C LYS A 176 -10.57 -13.97 17.60
N VAL A 177 -11.55 -13.08 17.82
CA VAL A 177 -12.98 -13.41 17.72
C VAL A 177 -13.37 -13.73 16.26
N GLY A 178 -12.92 -12.94 15.30
CA GLY A 178 -13.19 -13.15 13.87
C GLY A 178 -12.66 -14.48 13.32
N SER A 179 -11.61 -15.05 13.93
CA SER A 179 -11.06 -16.36 13.51
C SER A 179 -12.04 -17.54 13.77
N PHE A 180 -13.02 -17.36 14.65
CA PHE A 180 -14.05 -18.37 14.93
C PHE A 180 -15.19 -18.38 13.90
N PHE A 181 -15.31 -17.34 13.05
CA PHE A 181 -16.36 -17.26 12.04
C PHE A 181 -15.83 -17.65 10.66
N PRO A 182 -16.48 -18.60 9.94
CA PRO A 182 -16.08 -18.95 8.58
C PRO A 182 -16.40 -17.80 7.60
N GLY A 183 -15.43 -17.41 6.78
CA GLY A 183 -15.62 -16.39 5.75
C GLY A 183 -14.50 -16.40 4.72
N ALA A 184 -14.75 -15.84 3.52
CA ALA A 184 -13.82 -15.77 2.39
C ALA A 184 -12.52 -14.98 2.66
N SER A 185 -12.42 -14.36 3.83
CA SER A 185 -11.23 -13.59 4.29
C SER A 185 -10.06 -14.47 4.75
N LYS A 186 -10.15 -15.81 4.66
CA LYS A 186 -9.09 -16.71 5.13
C LYS A 186 -7.99 -16.98 4.09
N ALA A 187 -8.14 -16.51 2.87
CA ALA A 187 -7.18 -16.74 1.79
C ALA A 187 -5.84 -16.05 2.03
N THR A 188 -5.85 -14.84 2.62
CA THR A 188 -4.62 -14.14 3.02
C THR A 188 -4.67 -13.82 4.51
N ARG A 189 -3.57 -14.08 5.21
CA ARG A 189 -3.43 -13.68 6.61
C ARG A 189 -3.17 -12.17 6.68
N ALA A 190 -3.97 -11.43 7.45
CA ALA A 190 -3.66 -10.05 7.80
C ALA A 190 -2.82 -10.02 9.07
N TYR A 191 -1.64 -9.42 9.00
CA TYR A 191 -0.74 -9.23 10.14
C TYR A 191 -0.92 -7.83 10.72
N LEU A 192 -0.82 -7.74 12.06
CA LEU A 192 -0.92 -6.49 12.80
C LEU A 192 0.47 -6.12 13.33
N HIS A 193 0.88 -4.86 13.12
CA HIS A 193 2.21 -4.40 13.50
C HIS A 193 2.15 -3.33 14.59
N PRO A 194 2.97 -3.44 15.67
CA PRO A 194 3.10 -2.38 16.66
C PRO A 194 3.72 -1.13 16.01
N ALA A 195 3.07 0.03 16.15
CA ALA A 195 3.61 1.27 15.59
C ALA A 195 5.00 1.63 16.14
N SER A 196 5.26 1.33 17.42
CA SER A 196 6.57 1.51 18.04
C SER A 196 7.68 0.72 17.38
N GLU A 197 7.40 -0.50 16.92
CA GLU A 197 8.38 -1.33 16.21
C GLU A 197 8.68 -0.77 14.82
N VAL A 198 7.64 -0.37 14.07
CA VAL A 198 7.80 0.27 12.76
C VAL A 198 8.65 1.55 12.89
N ILE A 199 8.37 2.39 13.89
CA ILE A 199 9.14 3.62 14.15
C ILE A 199 10.60 3.31 14.47
N LYS A 200 10.89 2.33 15.32
CA LYS A 200 12.26 1.92 15.63
C LYS A 200 13.03 1.44 14.40
N ILE A 201 12.36 0.69 13.51
CA ILE A 201 12.99 0.22 12.27
C ILE A 201 13.33 1.41 11.35
N LEU A 202 12.42 2.38 11.20
CA LEU A 202 12.67 3.61 10.45
C LEU A 202 13.86 4.39 11.01
N GLU A 203 13.90 4.59 12.33
CA GLU A 203 14.99 5.30 13.01
C GLU A 203 16.34 4.59 12.86
N LYS A 204 16.38 3.25 12.96
CA LYS A 204 17.56 2.41 12.72
C LYS A 204 18.09 2.58 11.29
N ASN A 205 17.22 2.83 10.32
CA ASN A 205 17.57 3.06 8.92
C ASN A 205 17.83 4.54 8.57
N GLY A 206 17.97 5.43 9.57
CA GLY A 206 18.32 6.84 9.38
C GLY A 206 17.15 7.73 8.96
N PHE A 207 15.92 7.33 9.27
CA PHE A 207 14.71 8.12 9.03
C PHE A 207 14.14 8.69 10.33
N SER A 208 13.53 9.87 10.24
CA SER A 208 12.78 10.51 11.33
C SER A 208 11.31 10.62 10.96
N VAL A 209 10.43 10.20 11.84
CA VAL A 209 8.98 10.34 11.65
C VAL A 209 8.59 11.81 11.69
N GLN A 210 7.88 12.28 10.68
CA GLN A 210 7.41 13.66 10.53
C GLN A 210 5.91 13.78 10.78
N ARG A 211 5.13 12.93 10.11
CA ARG A 211 3.66 12.94 10.20
C ARG A 211 3.12 11.54 10.44
N GLN A 212 2.00 11.50 11.13
CA GLN A 212 1.24 10.26 11.34
C GLN A 212 -0.24 10.56 11.21
N ALA A 213 -0.98 9.60 10.65
CA ALA A 213 -2.43 9.61 10.62
C ALA A 213 -2.99 8.22 10.96
N MET A 214 -4.27 8.19 11.30
CA MET A 214 -5.00 6.95 11.53
C MET A 214 -6.32 7.00 10.80
N THR A 215 -6.46 6.20 9.77
CA THR A 215 -7.75 5.95 9.14
C THR A 215 -8.47 4.84 9.90
N LYS A 216 -9.69 5.14 10.33
CA LYS A 216 -10.52 4.20 11.07
C LYS A 216 -11.95 4.29 10.57
N THR A 217 -12.42 3.24 9.90
CA THR A 217 -13.83 3.02 9.60
C THR A 217 -14.34 1.79 10.38
N ARG A 218 -15.44 1.21 9.99
CA ARG A 218 -16.00 0.03 10.67
C ARG A 218 -15.18 -1.23 10.40
N PHE A 219 -14.62 -1.37 9.16
CA PHE A 219 -13.93 -2.58 8.70
C PHE A 219 -12.52 -2.32 8.15
N TYR A 220 -12.07 -1.06 8.16
CA TYR A 220 -10.73 -0.68 7.70
C TYR A 220 -10.01 0.11 8.79
N PHE A 221 -8.80 -0.32 9.13
CA PHE A 221 -7.95 0.28 10.16
C PHE A 221 -6.52 0.35 9.62
N SER A 222 -6.07 1.55 9.30
CA SER A 222 -4.74 1.78 8.74
C SER A 222 -4.03 2.90 9.48
N ARG A 223 -2.85 2.60 10.01
CA ARG A 223 -1.92 3.60 10.54
C ARG A 223 -1.00 4.03 9.40
N LEU A 224 -0.98 5.32 9.12
CA LEU A 224 -0.11 5.95 8.15
C LEU A 224 1.04 6.63 8.88
N ILE A 225 2.27 6.42 8.41
CA ILE A 225 3.49 7.06 8.90
C ILE A 225 4.26 7.63 7.71
N GLU A 226 4.62 8.90 7.80
CA GLU A 226 5.60 9.54 6.95
C GLU A 226 6.89 9.76 7.72
N ALA A 227 8.01 9.38 7.10
CA ALA A 227 9.33 9.60 7.66
C ALA A 227 10.27 10.17 6.58
N THR A 228 11.18 11.06 6.97
CA THR A 228 12.20 11.63 6.10
C THR A 228 13.58 11.19 6.53
N ARG A 229 14.50 11.11 5.58
CA ARG A 229 15.90 10.81 5.84
C ARG A 229 16.52 11.94 6.67
N LYS A 230 17.32 11.57 7.68
CA LYS A 230 18.08 12.50 8.54
C LYS A 230 19.23 13.12 7.78
#